data_1b756d84a57dd9c1f25c72437bddc37e
#
_entry.id   1b756d84a57dd9c1f25c72437bddc37e
#
_cell.length_a   1.000
_cell.length_b   1.000
_cell.length_c   1.000
_cell.angle_alpha   90.00
_cell.angle_beta   90.00
_cell.angle_gamma   90.00
#
_symmetry.space_group_name_H-M   'P 1'
#
loop_
_entity.id
_entity.type
_entity.pdbx_description
1 polymer ?
#
loop_
_entity_poly.entity_id
_entity_poly.type
_entity_poly.pdbx_seq_one_letter_code
_entity_poly.pdbx_strand_id
1 'polypeptide(L)'
;MDYKTLITHLADLNAKPDFLQTVAGLAYDFDAHLDVICHGVDRMTPGFHYGGIDPTLMQRTMQAAVEEAKEIAAQARKTLGKSQARWSVEEDVNPIGNINRSVGMRTRFSDLAVLQTPYGAETSQLEAEGILEGALFSGQSPVLVLPEGSPAKATPDRIIVAWNESAEAMNAVRAAMPFLKKASAVRVCVIDPPRHGHDRSDPGGPLSVFLARHGVKAEIDVMAKSLPRVSDVLLRHASDKNADLIVMGAYGHSRFREAILGGATRDMLEEANLPVLMMH
;
A
#
# COMPACT_ATOMS: atom_id res chain seq x y z
N MET A 1 5.15 -1.13 -19.06
CA MET A 1 5.64 0.20 -18.68
C MET A 1 6.29 0.03 -17.32
N ASP A 2 7.43 0.65 -17.07
CA ASP A 2 8.02 0.70 -15.74
C ASP A 2 7.44 1.89 -14.98
N TYR A 3 7.47 1.86 -13.65
CA TYR A 3 7.08 2.99 -12.82
C TYR A 3 8.02 4.18 -13.05
N LYS A 4 7.48 5.39 -13.17
CA LYS A 4 8.23 6.64 -13.36
C LYS A 4 8.01 7.65 -12.25
N THR A 5 6.92 7.51 -11.51
CA THR A 5 6.62 8.34 -10.36
C THR A 5 6.20 7.46 -9.18
N LEU A 6 7.01 7.47 -8.14
CA LEU A 6 6.67 6.89 -6.84
C LEU A 6 6.25 8.00 -5.89
N ILE A 7 5.29 7.72 -5.02
CA ILE A 7 4.88 8.64 -3.97
C ILE A 7 4.89 7.94 -2.61
N THR A 8 5.27 8.67 -1.58
CA THR A 8 5.09 8.24 -0.19
C THR A 8 4.53 9.36 0.67
N HIS A 9 3.81 9.00 1.71
CA HIS A 9 3.16 9.90 2.65
C HIS A 9 3.69 9.65 4.05
N LEU A 10 4.16 10.70 4.70
CA LEU A 10 4.70 10.66 6.06
C LEU A 10 3.83 11.56 6.96
N ALA A 11 3.29 11.01 8.04
CA ALA A 11 2.49 11.75 9.03
C ALA A 11 3.03 11.56 10.46
N ASP A 12 4.22 11.00 10.61
CA ASP A 12 4.84 10.74 11.90
C ASP A 12 6.32 11.17 11.89
N LEU A 13 6.71 11.90 12.90
CA LEU A 13 8.12 12.28 13.18
C LEU A 13 9.00 11.06 13.48
N ASN A 14 8.40 9.98 13.98
CA ASN A 14 9.10 8.73 14.29
C ASN A 14 9.23 7.80 13.07
N ALA A 15 8.84 8.26 11.88
CA ALA A 15 9.03 7.50 10.65
C ALA A 15 10.50 7.07 10.53
N LYS A 16 10.75 5.76 10.57
CA LYS A 16 12.11 5.21 10.62
C LYS A 16 12.88 5.62 9.37
N PRO A 17 14.10 6.14 9.52
CA PRO A 17 14.92 6.54 8.36
C PRO A 17 15.10 5.43 7.34
N ASP A 18 15.12 4.16 7.78
CA ASP A 18 15.29 2.99 6.93
C ASP A 18 14.14 2.80 5.93
N PHE A 19 12.91 3.13 6.33
CA PHE A 19 11.77 3.08 5.42
C PHE A 19 11.98 4.04 4.23
N LEU A 20 12.27 5.30 4.49
CA LEU A 20 12.44 6.30 3.44
C LEU A 20 13.68 6.00 2.56
N GLN A 21 14.74 5.44 3.13
CA GLN A 21 15.91 4.98 2.36
C GLN A 21 15.52 3.80 1.45
N THR A 22 14.71 2.87 1.93
CA THR A 22 14.20 1.74 1.13
C THR A 22 13.34 2.24 -0.03
N VAL A 23 12.44 3.20 0.22
CA VAL A 23 11.60 3.81 -0.85
C VAL A 23 12.46 4.55 -1.88
N ALA A 24 13.46 5.29 -1.43
CA ALA A 24 14.38 6.00 -2.32
C ALA A 24 15.23 5.01 -3.15
N GLY A 25 15.68 3.91 -2.55
CA GLY A 25 16.37 2.83 -3.27
C GLY A 25 15.49 2.23 -4.36
N LEU A 26 14.21 1.98 -4.05
CA LEU A 26 13.23 1.48 -5.01
C LEU A 26 13.02 2.47 -6.18
N ALA A 27 12.92 3.77 -5.89
CA ALA A 27 12.79 4.80 -6.90
C ALA A 27 14.04 4.87 -7.82
N TYR A 28 15.23 4.76 -7.23
CA TYR A 28 16.49 4.71 -7.98
C TYR A 28 16.54 3.51 -8.93
N ASP A 29 16.19 2.32 -8.45
CA ASP A 29 16.21 1.08 -9.22
C ASP A 29 15.20 1.06 -10.38
N PHE A 30 14.11 1.81 -10.26
CA PHE A 30 13.13 2.01 -11.34
C PHE A 30 13.44 3.19 -12.26
N ASP A 31 14.49 3.96 -11.99
CA ASP A 31 14.74 5.25 -12.66
C ASP A 31 13.49 6.15 -12.59
N ALA A 32 12.87 6.20 -11.40
CA ALA A 32 11.67 6.95 -11.11
C ALA A 32 11.97 8.21 -10.29
N HIS A 33 11.04 9.16 -10.29
CA HIS A 33 11.02 10.27 -9.35
C HIS A 33 10.24 9.86 -8.09
N LEU A 34 10.75 10.23 -6.92
CA LEU A 34 10.07 10.01 -5.64
C LEU A 34 9.49 11.31 -5.11
N ASP A 35 8.17 11.37 -5.00
CA ASP A 35 7.46 12.43 -4.30
C ASP A 35 7.23 12.04 -2.84
N VAL A 36 7.69 12.86 -1.91
CA VAL A 36 7.50 12.66 -0.46
C VAL A 36 6.60 13.76 0.07
N ILE A 37 5.42 13.39 0.54
CA ILE A 37 4.45 14.31 1.11
C ILE A 37 4.48 14.18 2.63
N CYS A 38 4.81 15.27 3.30
CA CYS A 38 4.92 15.35 4.76
C CYS A 38 3.67 16.01 5.33
N HIS A 39 2.85 15.23 6.03
CA HIS A 39 1.58 15.70 6.57
C HIS A 39 1.72 16.22 7.99
N GLY A 40 1.33 17.48 8.20
CA GLY A 40 0.96 17.98 9.52
C GLY A 40 -0.55 17.79 9.70
N VAL A 41 -0.95 17.16 10.78
CA VAL A 41 -2.35 16.78 10.98
C VAL A 41 -2.95 17.59 12.14
N ASP A 42 -3.95 18.43 11.82
CA ASP A 42 -4.77 19.03 12.87
C ASP A 42 -5.76 17.97 13.39
N ARG A 43 -5.47 17.44 14.57
CA ARG A 43 -6.24 16.38 15.25
C ARG A 43 -7.46 16.91 15.99
N MET A 44 -7.75 18.21 15.84
CA MET A 44 -8.93 18.81 16.45
C MET A 44 -10.20 18.28 15.77
N THR A 45 -10.96 17.49 16.49
CA THR A 45 -12.33 17.13 16.06
C THR A 45 -13.27 18.21 16.59
N PRO A 46 -14.03 18.89 15.72
CA PRO A 46 -15.08 19.81 16.16
C PRO A 46 -16.13 19.01 16.94
N GLY A 47 -15.99 18.96 18.25
CA GLY A 47 -17.06 18.43 19.11
C GLY A 47 -18.27 19.33 19.02
N PHE A 48 -19.47 18.77 19.13
CA PHE A 48 -20.70 19.52 19.33
C PHE A 48 -20.68 20.18 20.72
N HIS A 49 -19.93 21.26 20.86
CA HIS A 49 -19.96 22.08 22.05
C HIS A 49 -20.96 23.21 21.84
N TYR A 50 -21.98 23.26 22.65
CA TYR A 50 -23.01 24.31 22.67
C TYR A 50 -22.44 25.73 22.90
N GLY A 51 -21.13 25.87 23.13
CA GLY A 51 -20.45 27.12 23.41
C GLY A 51 -19.61 27.71 22.26
N GLY A 52 -19.58 27.06 21.09
CA GLY A 52 -18.69 27.45 19.99
C GLY A 52 -17.23 26.97 20.21
N ILE A 53 -16.48 26.91 19.11
CA ILE A 53 -15.05 26.56 19.17
C ILE A 53 -14.26 27.83 19.47
N ASP A 54 -13.32 27.79 20.42
CA ASP A 54 -12.41 28.89 20.71
C ASP A 54 -11.49 29.12 19.48
N PRO A 55 -11.58 30.28 18.80
CA PRO A 55 -10.73 30.58 17.65
C PRO A 55 -9.24 30.52 17.96
N THR A 56 -8.86 30.84 19.20
CA THR A 56 -7.46 30.81 19.65
C THR A 56 -6.93 29.37 19.71
N LEU A 57 -7.76 28.44 20.17
CA LEU A 57 -7.41 27.02 20.19
C LEU A 57 -7.25 26.48 18.77
N MET A 58 -8.20 26.80 17.90
CA MET A 58 -8.17 26.39 16.48
C MET A 58 -6.89 26.91 15.76
N GLN A 59 -6.50 28.16 16.05
CA GLN A 59 -5.28 28.72 15.50
C GLN A 59 -4.03 28.00 16.04
N ARG A 60 -4.00 27.65 17.32
CA ARG A 60 -2.87 26.93 17.93
C ARG A 60 -2.69 25.52 17.38
N THR A 61 -3.78 24.76 17.22
CA THR A 61 -3.70 23.40 16.70
C THR A 61 -3.28 23.38 15.23
N MET A 62 -3.79 24.31 14.43
CA MET A 62 -3.35 24.49 13.06
C MET A 62 -1.87 24.89 12.97
N GLN A 63 -1.40 25.81 13.81
CA GLN A 63 0.02 26.19 13.85
C GLN A 63 0.90 25.02 14.26
N ALA A 64 0.47 24.20 15.22
CA ALA A 64 1.21 23.00 15.61
C ALA A 64 1.32 22.00 14.45
N ALA A 65 0.24 21.79 13.69
CA ALA A 65 0.25 20.95 12.49
C ALA A 65 1.20 21.47 11.41
N VAL A 66 1.27 22.79 11.21
CA VAL A 66 2.25 23.40 10.28
C VAL A 66 3.70 23.13 10.73
N GLU A 67 4.00 23.28 12.01
CA GLU A 67 5.36 23.01 12.50
C GLU A 67 5.69 21.50 12.41
N GLU A 68 4.73 20.62 12.71
CA GLU A 68 4.88 19.17 12.54
C GLU A 68 5.24 18.81 11.09
N ALA A 69 4.51 19.34 10.10
CA ALA A 69 4.81 19.11 8.67
C ALA A 69 6.23 19.54 8.30
N LYS A 70 6.67 20.71 8.79
CA LYS A 70 8.03 21.22 8.55
C LYS A 70 9.10 20.34 9.17
N GLU A 71 8.89 19.85 10.39
CA GLU A 71 9.84 18.98 11.07
C GLU A 71 9.98 17.65 10.35
N ILE A 72 8.86 17.02 9.95
CA ILE A 72 8.86 15.79 9.13
C ILE A 72 9.59 16.04 7.80
N ALA A 73 9.30 17.15 7.11
CA ALA A 73 9.94 17.49 5.85
C ALA A 73 11.45 17.76 6.00
N ALA A 74 11.87 18.40 7.07
CA ALA A 74 13.29 18.63 7.35
C ALA A 74 14.03 17.30 7.58
N GLN A 75 13.43 16.37 8.32
CA GLN A 75 13.98 15.04 8.55
C GLN A 75 14.02 14.22 7.25
N ALA A 76 12.96 14.27 6.43
CA ALA A 76 12.93 13.60 5.12
C ALA A 76 14.03 14.11 4.20
N ARG A 77 14.20 15.43 4.06
CA ARG A 77 15.27 16.06 3.27
C ARG A 77 16.66 15.64 3.75
N LYS A 78 16.88 15.58 5.07
CA LYS A 78 18.15 15.11 5.65
C LYS A 78 18.44 13.65 5.31
N THR A 79 17.44 12.79 5.37
CA THR A 79 17.56 11.35 5.04
C THR A 79 17.85 11.17 3.54
N LEU A 80 17.10 11.85 2.68
CA LEU A 80 17.19 11.76 1.23
C LEU A 80 18.43 12.45 0.65
N GLY A 81 19.02 13.40 1.35
CA GLY A 81 20.23 14.12 0.91
C GLY A 81 21.44 13.21 0.64
N LYS A 82 21.39 11.95 1.09
CA LYS A 82 22.40 10.92 0.78
C LYS A 82 21.98 9.95 -0.31
N SER A 83 20.75 10.06 -0.81
CA SER A 83 20.20 9.18 -1.85
C SER A 83 20.64 9.64 -3.23
N GLN A 84 20.80 8.68 -4.15
CA GLN A 84 21.02 8.93 -5.58
C GLN A 84 19.71 9.02 -6.38
N ALA A 85 18.56 8.74 -5.75
CA ALA A 85 17.27 8.89 -6.39
C ALA A 85 16.94 10.35 -6.68
N ARG A 86 16.13 10.60 -7.68
CA ARG A 86 15.50 11.92 -7.91
C ARG A 86 14.31 12.01 -6.96
N TRP A 87 14.21 13.08 -6.19
CA TRP A 87 13.13 13.22 -5.21
C TRP A 87 12.69 14.67 -5.03
N SER A 88 11.45 14.82 -4.56
CA SER A 88 10.89 16.08 -4.03
C SER A 88 10.31 15.85 -2.64
N VAL A 89 10.25 16.90 -1.83
CA VAL A 89 9.63 16.88 -0.48
C VAL A 89 8.70 18.08 -0.37
N GLU A 90 7.43 17.81 -0.16
CA GLU A 90 6.38 18.81 0.01
C GLU A 90 5.72 18.69 1.39
N GLU A 91 5.31 19.81 1.93
CA GLU A 91 4.55 19.92 3.18
C GLU A 91 3.06 20.02 2.85
N ASP A 92 2.24 19.30 3.59
CA ASP A 92 0.79 19.31 3.44
C ASP A 92 0.14 19.34 4.82
N VAL A 93 -0.81 20.25 5.03
CA VAL A 93 -1.43 20.43 6.34
C VAL A 93 -2.94 20.27 6.21
N ASN A 94 -3.48 19.33 6.94
CA ASN A 94 -4.88 18.97 6.84
C ASN A 94 -5.52 18.70 8.21
N PRO A 95 -6.80 19.02 8.38
CA PRO A 95 -7.60 18.41 9.43
C PRO A 95 -7.63 16.87 9.25
N ILE A 96 -7.64 16.13 10.35
CA ILE A 96 -7.63 14.66 10.32
C ILE A 96 -8.74 14.06 9.45
N GLY A 97 -9.92 14.65 9.44
CA GLY A 97 -11.04 14.20 8.60
C GLY A 97 -10.85 14.40 7.09
N ASN A 98 -9.84 15.14 6.65
CA ASN A 98 -9.56 15.42 5.24
C ASN A 98 -8.32 14.73 4.71
N ILE A 99 -7.58 14.00 5.53
CA ILE A 99 -6.30 13.40 5.15
C ILE A 99 -6.44 12.44 3.96
N ASN A 100 -7.45 11.57 3.97
CA ASN A 100 -7.66 10.62 2.88
C ASN A 100 -7.96 11.29 1.53
N ARG A 101 -8.68 12.43 1.55
CA ARG A 101 -8.95 13.22 0.32
C ARG A 101 -7.67 13.87 -0.19
N SER A 102 -6.88 14.50 0.68
CA SER A 102 -5.62 15.14 0.30
C SER A 102 -4.64 14.12 -0.27
N VAL A 103 -4.46 12.99 0.40
CA VAL A 103 -3.65 11.88 -0.08
C VAL A 103 -4.09 11.41 -1.46
N GLY A 104 -5.39 11.15 -1.64
CA GLY A 104 -5.93 10.70 -2.93
C GLY A 104 -5.71 11.70 -4.06
N MET A 105 -5.84 13.00 -3.79
CA MET A 105 -5.60 14.03 -4.80
C MET A 105 -4.15 14.05 -5.31
N ARG A 106 -3.18 13.75 -4.47
CA ARG A 106 -1.75 13.71 -4.82
C ARG A 106 -1.35 12.37 -5.41
N THR A 107 -1.79 11.27 -4.80
CA THR A 107 -1.42 9.91 -5.19
C THR A 107 -1.89 9.53 -6.61
N ARG A 108 -2.99 10.10 -7.10
CA ARG A 108 -3.53 9.80 -8.44
C ARG A 108 -2.60 10.12 -9.61
N PHE A 109 -1.54 10.90 -9.38
CA PHE A 109 -0.55 11.25 -10.39
C PHE A 109 0.73 10.40 -10.28
N SER A 110 0.72 9.39 -9.41
CA SER A 110 1.84 8.44 -9.26
C SER A 110 1.50 7.09 -9.87
N ASP A 111 2.55 6.36 -10.28
CA ASP A 111 2.42 4.99 -10.76
C ASP A 111 2.36 3.98 -9.62
N LEU A 112 2.94 4.32 -8.46
CA LEU A 112 2.98 3.47 -7.29
C LEU A 112 3.09 4.32 -6.01
N ALA A 113 2.16 4.14 -5.09
CA ALA A 113 2.32 4.63 -3.73
C ALA A 113 3.06 3.58 -2.89
N VAL A 114 4.08 4.01 -2.14
CA VAL A 114 4.82 3.13 -1.23
C VAL A 114 4.55 3.62 0.19
N LEU A 115 3.89 2.79 0.99
CA LEU A 115 3.46 3.15 2.33
C LEU A 115 4.01 2.17 3.36
N GLN A 116 4.21 2.64 4.57
CA GLN A 116 4.48 1.78 5.71
C GLN A 116 3.21 1.07 6.14
N THR A 117 3.32 -0.10 6.80
CA THR A 117 2.15 -0.78 7.35
C THR A 117 1.39 0.16 8.30
N PRO A 118 0.05 0.27 8.18
CA PRO A 118 -0.75 1.15 9.02
C PRO A 118 -0.94 0.62 10.45
N TYR A 119 -0.54 -0.62 10.69
CA TYR A 119 -0.70 -1.29 11.98
C TYR A 119 0.67 -1.46 12.66
N GLY A 120 0.75 -1.07 13.94
CA GLY A 120 1.96 -1.18 14.73
C GLY A 120 1.82 -0.40 16.04
N ALA A 121 2.70 -0.65 17.00
CA ALA A 121 2.59 -0.10 18.37
C ALA A 121 2.88 1.41 18.44
N GLU A 122 3.52 2.02 17.45
CA GLU A 122 4.03 3.39 17.49
C GLU A 122 3.38 4.35 16.50
N THR A 123 2.47 3.87 15.64
CA THR A 123 1.87 4.68 14.57
C THR A 123 0.51 5.22 15.01
N SER A 124 0.21 6.49 14.71
CA SER A 124 -1.16 7.00 14.80
C SER A 124 -2.05 6.24 13.79
N GLN A 125 -2.73 5.22 14.27
CA GLN A 125 -3.49 4.27 13.46
C GLN A 125 -4.50 4.96 12.54
N LEU A 126 -5.20 5.99 13.05
CA LEU A 126 -6.21 6.74 12.27
C LEU A 126 -5.60 7.47 11.05
N GLU A 127 -4.41 8.04 11.22
CA GLU A 127 -3.73 8.74 10.13
C GLU A 127 -3.19 7.78 9.10
N ALA A 128 -2.55 6.70 9.54
CA ALA A 128 -2.01 5.67 8.65
C ALA A 128 -3.11 4.94 7.86
N GLU A 129 -4.24 4.62 8.49
CA GLU A 129 -5.41 4.07 7.80
C GLU A 129 -5.98 5.08 6.80
N GLY A 130 -6.12 6.36 7.18
CA GLY A 130 -6.59 7.43 6.29
C GLY A 130 -5.68 7.65 5.08
N ILE A 131 -4.37 7.50 5.24
CA ILE A 131 -3.39 7.55 4.15
C ILE A 131 -3.56 6.37 3.20
N LEU A 132 -3.64 5.15 3.73
CA LEU A 132 -3.84 3.95 2.93
C LEU A 132 -5.16 4.00 2.15
N GLU A 133 -6.26 4.33 2.81
CA GLU A 133 -7.57 4.49 2.19
C GLU A 133 -7.56 5.60 1.13
N GLY A 134 -6.93 6.72 1.43
CA GLY A 134 -6.76 7.83 0.50
C GLY A 134 -6.07 7.40 -0.79
N ALA A 135 -4.98 6.65 -0.69
CA ALA A 135 -4.23 6.14 -1.83
C ALA A 135 -5.04 5.13 -2.65
N LEU A 136 -5.65 4.13 -2.00
CA LEU A 136 -6.39 3.07 -2.68
C LEU A 136 -7.70 3.54 -3.29
N PHE A 137 -8.54 4.26 -2.53
CA PHE A 137 -9.91 4.58 -2.95
C PHE A 137 -10.03 5.94 -3.64
N SER A 138 -9.42 6.98 -3.07
CA SER A 138 -9.51 8.34 -3.63
C SER A 138 -8.47 8.58 -4.70
N GLY A 139 -7.28 8.01 -4.56
CA GLY A 139 -6.21 8.05 -5.54
C GLY A 139 -6.38 7.06 -6.67
N GLN A 140 -7.04 5.93 -6.40
CA GLN A 140 -7.12 4.78 -7.32
C GLN A 140 -5.75 4.36 -7.83
N SER A 141 -4.77 4.37 -6.94
CA SER A 141 -3.38 4.03 -7.25
C SER A 141 -3.00 2.70 -6.63
N PRO A 142 -2.11 1.93 -7.25
CA PRO A 142 -1.55 0.76 -6.62
C PRO A 142 -0.72 1.19 -5.40
N VAL A 143 -0.81 0.40 -4.34
CA VAL A 143 -0.11 0.65 -3.08
C VAL A 143 0.78 -0.53 -2.75
N LEU A 144 2.07 -0.27 -2.58
CA LEU A 144 3.03 -1.20 -2.01
C LEU A 144 3.16 -0.90 -0.52
N VAL A 145 2.67 -1.81 0.31
CA VAL A 145 2.79 -1.70 1.77
C VAL A 145 4.03 -2.46 2.22
N LEU A 146 4.90 -1.77 2.95
CA LEU A 146 6.13 -2.31 3.49
C LEU A 146 6.00 -2.53 4.99
N PRO A 147 6.07 -3.79 5.46
CA PRO A 147 6.24 -4.09 6.88
C PRO A 147 7.54 -3.51 7.41
N GLU A 148 7.57 -3.23 8.72
CA GLU A 148 8.77 -2.72 9.37
C GLU A 148 9.99 -3.64 9.18
N GLY A 149 11.13 -3.06 8.80
CA GLY A 149 12.36 -3.81 8.57
C GLY A 149 12.36 -4.72 7.33
N SER A 150 11.26 -4.73 6.57
CA SER A 150 11.18 -5.54 5.35
C SER A 150 11.92 -4.86 4.20
N PRO A 151 12.81 -5.58 3.48
CA PRO A 151 13.44 -5.04 2.29
C PRO A 151 12.44 -4.95 1.14
N ALA A 152 12.37 -3.81 0.46
CA ALA A 152 11.69 -3.70 -0.83
C ALA A 152 12.72 -3.81 -1.95
N LYS A 153 12.43 -4.65 -2.93
CA LYS A 153 13.29 -4.85 -4.10
C LYS A 153 12.54 -4.43 -5.36
N ALA A 154 13.19 -3.72 -6.26
CA ALA A 154 12.62 -3.44 -7.59
C ALA A 154 12.56 -4.70 -8.48
N THR A 155 13.29 -5.74 -8.08
CA THR A 155 13.30 -7.05 -8.74
C THR A 155 13.11 -8.15 -7.69
N PRO A 156 11.87 -8.35 -7.17
CA PRO A 156 11.60 -9.50 -6.32
C PRO A 156 11.75 -10.78 -7.14
N ASP A 157 12.39 -11.79 -6.55
CA ASP A 157 12.66 -13.06 -7.22
C ASP A 157 11.41 -13.95 -7.28
N ARG A 158 10.63 -13.98 -6.20
CA ARG A 158 9.49 -14.88 -6.05
C ARG A 158 8.27 -14.10 -5.64
N ILE A 159 7.26 -14.10 -6.51
CA ILE A 159 6.03 -13.34 -6.31
C ILE A 159 4.84 -14.30 -6.21
N ILE A 160 4.01 -14.07 -5.19
CA ILE A 160 2.71 -14.70 -5.06
C ILE A 160 1.64 -13.72 -5.50
N VAL A 161 0.77 -14.17 -6.40
CA VAL A 161 -0.43 -13.46 -6.82
C VAL A 161 -1.63 -14.13 -6.17
N ALA A 162 -2.28 -13.47 -5.23
CA ALA A 162 -3.53 -13.94 -4.64
C ALA A 162 -4.68 -13.68 -5.61
N TRP A 163 -5.25 -14.76 -6.16
CA TRP A 163 -6.24 -14.68 -7.21
C TRP A 163 -7.61 -15.21 -6.76
N ASN A 164 -8.63 -14.38 -6.92
CA ASN A 164 -10.02 -14.69 -6.58
C ASN A 164 -11.01 -14.28 -7.68
N GLU A 165 -10.52 -14.06 -8.92
CA GLU A 165 -11.30 -13.65 -10.10
C GLU A 165 -11.97 -12.26 -9.98
N SER A 166 -11.65 -11.48 -8.96
CA SER A 166 -12.21 -10.14 -8.80
C SER A 166 -11.54 -9.11 -9.71
N ALA A 167 -12.23 -7.99 -9.94
CA ALA A 167 -11.68 -6.86 -10.70
C ALA A 167 -10.46 -6.25 -9.99
N GLU A 168 -10.51 -6.17 -8.66
CA GLU A 168 -9.44 -5.66 -7.82
C GLU A 168 -8.17 -6.52 -7.92
N ALA A 169 -8.33 -7.86 -7.92
CA ALA A 169 -7.21 -8.76 -8.12
C ALA A 169 -6.59 -8.57 -9.52
N MET A 170 -7.43 -8.40 -10.55
CA MET A 170 -6.93 -8.14 -11.90
C MET A 170 -6.26 -6.77 -12.03
N ASN A 171 -6.78 -5.74 -11.35
CA ASN A 171 -6.15 -4.43 -11.28
C ASN A 171 -4.78 -4.51 -10.59
N ALA A 172 -4.67 -5.24 -9.48
CA ALA A 172 -3.41 -5.47 -8.80
C ALA A 172 -2.39 -6.20 -9.68
N VAL A 173 -2.80 -7.23 -10.42
CA VAL A 173 -1.93 -7.93 -11.39
C VAL A 173 -1.41 -6.97 -12.46
N ARG A 174 -2.29 -6.15 -13.06
CA ARG A 174 -1.88 -5.17 -14.07
C ARG A 174 -0.89 -4.15 -13.50
N ALA A 175 -1.15 -3.65 -12.30
CA ALA A 175 -0.27 -2.71 -11.61
C ALA A 175 1.08 -3.34 -11.28
N ALA A 176 1.12 -4.63 -10.90
CA ALA A 176 2.34 -5.34 -10.54
C ALA A 176 3.18 -5.80 -11.74
N MET A 177 2.76 -5.56 -13.00
CA MET A 177 3.48 -6.04 -14.18
C MET A 177 4.97 -5.66 -14.23
N PRO A 178 5.42 -4.47 -13.75
CA PRO A 178 6.86 -4.14 -13.68
C PRO A 178 7.65 -5.09 -12.79
N PHE A 179 7.05 -5.59 -11.71
CA PHE A 179 7.65 -6.60 -10.83
C PHE A 179 7.55 -8.00 -11.44
N LEU A 180 6.35 -8.38 -11.91
CA LEU A 180 6.08 -9.72 -12.42
C LEU A 180 6.97 -10.11 -13.60
N LYS A 181 7.28 -9.16 -14.50
CA LYS A 181 8.17 -9.38 -15.65
C LYS A 181 9.62 -9.62 -15.29
N LYS A 182 10.06 -9.14 -14.14
CA LYS A 182 11.44 -9.26 -13.65
C LYS A 182 11.63 -10.44 -12.72
N ALA A 183 10.54 -11.01 -12.20
CA ALA A 183 10.59 -12.13 -11.25
C ALA A 183 11.06 -13.43 -11.90
N SER A 184 11.85 -14.20 -11.16
CA SER A 184 12.30 -15.54 -11.57
C SER A 184 11.21 -16.59 -11.40
N ALA A 185 10.27 -16.38 -10.47
CA ALA A 185 9.13 -17.28 -10.21
C ALA A 185 7.88 -16.49 -9.84
N VAL A 186 6.78 -16.76 -10.52
CA VAL A 186 5.46 -16.21 -10.22
C VAL A 186 4.49 -17.35 -9.95
N ARG A 187 3.79 -17.30 -8.83
CA ARG A 187 2.79 -18.27 -8.42
C ARG A 187 1.43 -17.62 -8.24
N VAL A 188 0.45 -18.12 -8.97
CA VAL A 188 -0.95 -17.70 -8.84
C VAL A 188 -1.62 -18.62 -7.84
N CYS A 189 -1.97 -18.08 -6.67
CA CYS A 189 -2.62 -18.82 -5.61
C CYS A 189 -4.13 -18.64 -5.67
N VAL A 190 -4.86 -19.74 -5.83
CA VAL A 190 -6.31 -19.80 -5.79
C VAL A 190 -6.74 -20.59 -4.57
N ILE A 191 -7.44 -19.95 -3.63
CA ILE A 191 -7.87 -20.59 -2.39
C ILE A 191 -9.37 -20.85 -2.46
N ASP A 192 -9.76 -22.10 -2.26
CA ASP A 192 -11.15 -22.57 -2.25
C ASP A 192 -11.96 -22.06 -3.47
N PRO A 193 -11.54 -22.35 -4.71
CA PRO A 193 -12.28 -21.90 -5.89
C PRO A 193 -13.73 -22.42 -5.84
N PRO A 194 -14.70 -21.67 -6.38
CA PRO A 194 -16.11 -22.07 -6.38
C PRO A 194 -16.31 -23.46 -6.99
N ARG A 195 -17.05 -24.34 -6.30
CA ARG A 195 -17.31 -25.71 -6.77
C ARG A 195 -18.25 -25.79 -7.99
N HIS A 196 -18.92 -24.70 -8.31
CA HIS A 196 -19.89 -24.58 -9.40
C HIS A 196 -19.62 -23.32 -10.23
N GLY A 197 -19.34 -23.45 -11.52
CA GLY A 197 -19.06 -22.35 -12.46
C GLY A 197 -18.48 -22.90 -13.78
N HIS A 198 -18.45 -22.06 -14.81
CA HIS A 198 -17.91 -22.40 -16.14
C HIS A 198 -16.40 -22.71 -16.12
N ASP A 199 -15.64 -22.08 -15.19
CA ASP A 199 -14.17 -22.20 -15.08
C ASP A 199 -13.70 -23.20 -14.04
N ARG A 200 -14.59 -24.11 -13.62
CA ARG A 200 -14.36 -25.11 -12.58
C ARG A 200 -13.16 -26.03 -12.83
N SER A 201 -12.82 -26.29 -14.08
CA SER A 201 -11.76 -27.23 -14.47
C SER A 201 -10.37 -26.58 -14.52
N ASP A 202 -10.27 -25.25 -14.54
CA ASP A 202 -9.01 -24.51 -14.67
C ASP A 202 -9.05 -23.17 -13.94
N PRO A 203 -9.10 -23.18 -12.59
CA PRO A 203 -9.08 -21.96 -11.79
C PRO A 203 -7.75 -21.23 -12.00
N GLY A 204 -7.80 -20.02 -12.54
CA GLY A 204 -6.61 -19.21 -12.84
C GLY A 204 -6.06 -19.39 -14.26
N GLY A 205 -6.60 -20.30 -15.09
CA GLY A 205 -6.15 -20.50 -16.46
C GLY A 205 -6.20 -19.24 -17.33
N PRO A 206 -7.32 -18.49 -17.38
CA PRO A 206 -7.37 -17.22 -18.10
C PRO A 206 -6.30 -16.21 -17.65
N LEU A 207 -6.00 -16.13 -16.35
CA LEU A 207 -4.92 -15.30 -15.82
C LEU A 207 -3.55 -15.79 -16.28
N SER A 208 -3.33 -17.10 -16.26
CA SER A 208 -2.05 -17.69 -16.71
C SER A 208 -1.80 -17.35 -18.19
N VAL A 209 -2.82 -17.46 -19.04
CA VAL A 209 -2.75 -17.05 -20.47
C VAL A 209 -2.45 -15.56 -20.60
N PHE A 210 -3.12 -14.71 -19.80
CA PHE A 210 -2.85 -13.28 -19.81
C PHE A 210 -1.39 -13.00 -19.43
N LEU A 211 -0.88 -13.58 -18.35
CA LEU A 211 0.50 -13.41 -17.89
C LEU A 211 1.51 -13.90 -18.94
N ALA A 212 1.27 -15.07 -19.54
CA ALA A 212 2.13 -15.61 -20.60
C ALA A 212 2.22 -14.70 -21.82
N ARG A 213 1.11 -14.07 -22.24
CA ARG A 213 1.11 -13.07 -23.34
C ARG A 213 1.94 -11.82 -23.02
N HIS A 214 2.11 -11.51 -21.73
CA HIS A 214 2.98 -10.42 -21.25
C HIS A 214 4.41 -10.86 -20.96
N GLY A 215 4.76 -12.12 -21.26
CA GLY A 215 6.11 -12.67 -21.05
C GLY A 215 6.37 -13.16 -19.63
N VAL A 216 5.34 -13.27 -18.79
CA VAL A 216 5.44 -13.77 -17.42
C VAL A 216 5.06 -15.25 -17.40
N LYS A 217 5.99 -16.10 -16.91
CA LYS A 217 5.71 -17.53 -16.65
C LYS A 217 5.15 -17.67 -15.24
N ALA A 218 3.93 -18.14 -15.11
CA ALA A 218 3.28 -18.35 -13.82
C ALA A 218 2.88 -19.82 -13.64
N GLU A 219 3.06 -20.32 -12.42
CA GLU A 219 2.53 -21.60 -11.96
C GLU A 219 1.25 -21.34 -11.15
N ILE A 220 0.26 -22.22 -11.26
CA ILE A 220 -1.01 -22.10 -10.53
C ILE A 220 -1.00 -23.06 -9.35
N ASP A 221 -1.18 -22.52 -8.15
CA ASP A 221 -1.31 -23.29 -6.91
C ASP A 221 -2.77 -23.21 -6.43
N VAL A 222 -3.51 -24.31 -6.58
CA VAL A 222 -4.88 -24.41 -6.06
C VAL A 222 -4.84 -25.02 -4.66
N MET A 223 -5.34 -24.32 -3.68
CA MET A 223 -5.25 -24.70 -2.27
C MET A 223 -6.62 -24.70 -1.60
N ALA A 224 -6.81 -25.61 -0.65
CA ALA A 224 -7.95 -25.57 0.27
C ALA A 224 -7.72 -24.49 1.34
N LYS A 225 -8.79 -23.85 1.80
CA LYS A 225 -8.77 -22.98 2.98
C LYS A 225 -8.58 -23.81 4.25
N SER A 226 -7.33 -24.20 4.51
CA SER A 226 -6.95 -25.06 5.64
C SER A 226 -6.81 -24.31 6.98
N LEU A 227 -6.88 -22.99 6.97
CA LEU A 227 -6.78 -22.11 8.15
C LEU A 227 -8.02 -21.18 8.21
N PRO A 228 -8.33 -20.62 9.39
CA PRO A 228 -9.51 -19.80 9.58
C PRO A 228 -9.60 -18.60 8.64
N ARG A 229 -8.47 -17.91 8.41
CA ARG A 229 -8.39 -16.73 7.54
C ARG A 229 -7.66 -17.06 6.24
N VAL A 230 -8.09 -16.44 5.15
CA VAL A 230 -7.44 -16.55 3.83
C VAL A 230 -6.02 -15.98 3.88
N SER A 231 -5.83 -14.88 4.61
CA SER A 231 -4.52 -14.27 4.87
C SER A 231 -3.53 -15.25 5.47
N ASP A 232 -3.94 -16.06 6.46
CA ASP A 232 -3.06 -17.06 7.10
C ASP A 232 -2.57 -18.12 6.09
N VAL A 233 -3.48 -18.57 5.20
CA VAL A 233 -3.13 -19.55 4.14
C VAL A 233 -2.13 -18.93 3.17
N LEU A 234 -2.36 -17.67 2.74
CA LEU A 234 -1.46 -16.96 1.84
C LEU A 234 -0.09 -16.71 2.46
N LEU A 235 -0.04 -16.22 3.70
CA LEU A 235 1.21 -15.93 4.40
C LEU A 235 2.02 -17.20 4.65
N ARG A 236 1.37 -18.30 5.04
CA ARG A 236 2.02 -19.60 5.17
C ARG A 236 2.60 -20.06 3.84
N HIS A 237 1.81 -19.97 2.76
CA HIS A 237 2.28 -20.36 1.43
C HIS A 237 3.43 -19.46 0.96
N ALA A 238 3.37 -18.15 1.23
CA ALA A 238 4.45 -17.22 0.94
C ALA A 238 5.76 -17.62 1.66
N SER A 239 5.65 -18.00 2.93
CA SER A 239 6.78 -18.50 3.70
C SER A 239 7.34 -19.81 3.12
N ASP A 240 6.47 -20.79 2.82
CA ASP A 240 6.85 -22.09 2.25
C ASP A 240 7.56 -21.96 0.88
N LYS A 241 7.21 -20.92 0.11
CA LYS A 241 7.81 -20.62 -1.21
C LYS A 241 8.94 -19.61 -1.15
N ASN A 242 9.28 -19.09 0.02
CA ASN A 242 10.23 -17.98 0.22
C ASN A 242 9.90 -16.79 -0.70
N ALA A 243 8.64 -16.34 -0.70
CA ALA A 243 8.21 -15.23 -1.51
C ALA A 243 8.77 -13.89 -1.00
N ASP A 244 9.07 -13.00 -1.93
CA ASP A 244 9.58 -11.64 -1.66
C ASP A 244 8.47 -10.59 -1.77
N LEU A 245 7.34 -10.93 -2.41
CA LEU A 245 6.22 -10.02 -2.66
C LEU A 245 4.92 -10.80 -2.77
N ILE A 246 3.86 -10.28 -2.14
CA ILE A 246 2.49 -10.70 -2.40
C ILE A 246 1.80 -9.60 -3.23
N VAL A 247 1.08 -10.01 -4.28
CA VAL A 247 0.20 -9.15 -5.09
C VAL A 247 -1.23 -9.58 -4.86
N MET A 248 -2.10 -8.67 -4.43
CA MET A 248 -3.51 -8.98 -4.13
C MET A 248 -4.44 -7.82 -4.43
N GLY A 249 -5.70 -8.13 -4.75
CA GLY A 249 -6.76 -7.13 -4.73
C GLY A 249 -7.08 -6.68 -3.31
N ALA A 250 -7.50 -5.45 -3.17
CA ALA A 250 -7.92 -4.88 -1.91
C ALA A 250 -9.43 -4.59 -1.91
N TYR A 251 -10.15 -4.98 -0.85
CA TYR A 251 -11.54 -4.56 -0.57
C TYR A 251 -12.64 -4.98 -1.56
N GLY A 252 -12.55 -6.14 -2.20
CA GLY A 252 -13.49 -6.61 -3.24
C GLY A 252 -14.93 -6.93 -2.80
N HIS A 253 -15.28 -6.97 -1.53
CA HIS A 253 -16.58 -7.49 -1.08
C HIS A 253 -17.47 -6.58 -0.23
N SER A 254 -17.16 -5.31 0.02
CA SER A 254 -18.08 -4.44 0.73
C SER A 254 -18.05 -2.98 0.27
N ARG A 255 -19.09 -2.57 -0.44
CA ARG A 255 -19.40 -1.17 -0.77
C ARG A 255 -19.96 -0.38 0.44
N PHE A 256 -19.85 -0.86 1.66
CA PHE A 256 -20.28 -0.12 2.84
C PHE A 256 -19.11 0.70 3.39
N ARG A 257 -19.12 1.98 3.03
CA ARG A 257 -18.18 3.04 3.42
C ARG A 257 -18.10 3.32 4.94
N GLU A 258 -18.80 2.60 5.77
CA GLU A 258 -18.90 2.94 7.20
C GLU A 258 -18.40 1.87 8.17
N ALA A 259 -17.97 0.72 7.67
CA ALA A 259 -17.46 -0.32 8.55
C ALA A 259 -16.28 -1.04 7.89
N ILE A 260 -15.08 -0.52 8.11
CA ILE A 260 -13.89 -1.33 8.34
C ILE A 260 -13.38 -2.11 7.10
N LEU A 261 -12.14 -1.86 6.76
CA LEU A 261 -11.17 -2.71 6.08
C LEU A 261 -11.64 -4.17 5.99
N GLY A 262 -11.96 -4.67 4.79
CA GLY A 262 -12.44 -6.05 4.61
C GLY A 262 -11.50 -7.03 5.32
N GLY A 263 -12.03 -7.99 6.06
CA GLY A 263 -11.26 -8.82 6.98
C GLY A 263 -9.96 -9.38 6.41
N ALA A 264 -9.97 -9.90 5.17
CA ALA A 264 -8.75 -10.45 4.54
C ALA A 264 -7.67 -9.40 4.24
N THR A 265 -8.05 -8.17 3.87
CA THR A 265 -7.07 -7.09 3.60
C THR A 265 -6.47 -6.59 4.90
N ARG A 266 -7.29 -6.38 5.92
CA ARG A 266 -6.83 -5.97 7.25
C ARG A 266 -5.93 -7.02 7.87
N ASP A 267 -6.39 -8.27 7.91
CA ASP A 267 -5.63 -9.39 8.44
C ASP A 267 -4.27 -9.53 7.74
N MET A 268 -4.24 -9.32 6.40
CA MET A 268 -2.99 -9.34 5.64
C MET A 268 -2.04 -8.22 6.07
N LEU A 269 -2.55 -7.00 6.25
CA LEU A 269 -1.74 -5.85 6.64
C LEU A 269 -1.25 -5.91 8.10
N GLU A 270 -2.01 -6.56 8.98
CA GLU A 270 -1.63 -6.77 10.38
C GLU A 270 -0.53 -7.83 10.54
N GLU A 271 -0.56 -8.88 9.70
CA GLU A 271 0.24 -10.08 9.90
C GLU A 271 1.40 -10.25 8.89
N ALA A 272 1.38 -9.51 7.78
CA ALA A 272 2.40 -9.67 6.75
C ALA A 272 3.77 -9.21 7.25
N ASN A 273 4.78 -10.06 7.00
CA ASN A 273 6.19 -9.78 7.27
C ASN A 273 7.02 -9.58 5.99
N LEU A 274 6.36 -9.49 4.85
CA LEU A 274 6.93 -9.22 3.53
C LEU A 274 6.10 -8.17 2.80
N PRO A 275 6.65 -7.48 1.78
CA PRO A 275 5.94 -6.48 1.02
C PRO A 275 4.65 -7.00 0.40
N VAL A 276 3.59 -6.17 0.42
CA VAL A 276 2.30 -6.50 -0.17
C VAL A 276 1.88 -5.39 -1.13
N LEU A 277 1.71 -5.71 -2.41
CA LEU A 277 1.17 -4.80 -3.41
C LEU A 277 -0.33 -5.01 -3.54
N MET A 278 -1.06 -3.92 -3.40
CA MET A 278 -2.52 -3.91 -3.44
C MET A 278 -3.06 -2.93 -4.47
N MET A 279 -4.24 -3.23 -4.99
CA MET A 279 -5.03 -2.33 -5.82
C MET A 279 -6.51 -2.59 -5.59
N HIS A 280 -7.31 -1.51 -5.60
CA HIS A 280 -8.78 -1.58 -5.52
C HIS A 280 -9.43 -1.50 -6.91
#